data_011be06cace3b5dab937d889e06d2490
#
_entry.id   011be06cace3b5dab937d889e06d2490
#
_cell.length_a   1.000
_cell.length_b   1.000
_cell.length_c   1.000
_cell.angle_alpha   90.00
_cell.angle_beta   90.00
_cell.angle_gamma   90.00
#
_symmetry.space_group_name_H-M   'P 1'
#
loop_
_entity.id
_entity.type
_entity.pdbx_description
1 polymer ?
#
loop_
_entity_poly.entity_id
_entity_poly.type
_entity_poly.pdbx_seq_one_letter_code
_entity_poly.pdbx_strand_id
1 'polypeptide(L)'
;MISNKYVDEYINLWKQGKIILNKERIDLFNYLQKHIYSRDDVYFDEQKIEDYIKFIEKWYFPTLPFQRFIIANIFLIDKNTDEAFFTEFAIFMGRGGGKNGLISAISDFLSTPLHGVKEYHISIVANSEDQAKTSFDEIRTVLMDNKRNKTGKTPKAPYEVSKAKIINRATKSVIRYNTSNTKTKDGGREGCVIFDEIHYFFGPEMVNVKRGGLGKKKNRRTFYISTDGFVREGYIDAMKHKIASVLSGKVKNSRLFAFYCKLDDPKEVDDRQTWEKANPMLHKPLSEYAKTLLSTIEEEYNDLPFNRSNKPEFMTKRMNLPEVDLEKVIAPWKEILATNREIPNLDNQMCIGGLDFANIRDFASVGLLFRKNDDYIWLGHSFVRQGFLDDVKLEPPIKEWEKMGLLTIVDDDVIEIEYIVDWFLKAREKYGLEKVIADNYRTDIVRRAFEDAGIKLEVLRNPKAIHGLLAPRIDTMFAKHNVIYGDNPLMRWFTNNVAVKVKPDGNKEYIKKDENRRKTDGFMAFVHALYRADDIVDKDMSKALDALMSIDF
;
A
#
# COMPACT_ATOMS: atom_id res chain seq x y z
N MET A 1 -33.46 16.74 -3.35
CA MET A 1 -32.21 16.15 -3.86
C MET A 1 -31.57 17.18 -4.79
N ILE A 2 -30.31 17.54 -4.54
CA ILE A 2 -29.58 18.42 -5.46
C ILE A 2 -29.21 17.66 -6.73
N SER A 3 -29.07 18.37 -7.84
CA SER A 3 -28.74 17.81 -9.16
C SER A 3 -27.71 18.68 -9.85
N ASN A 4 -26.92 18.07 -10.73
CA ASN A 4 -25.96 18.76 -11.60
C ASN A 4 -25.91 18.02 -12.93
N LYS A 5 -25.90 18.75 -14.06
CA LYS A 5 -25.98 18.15 -15.40
C LYS A 5 -24.91 17.10 -15.69
N TYR A 6 -23.70 17.27 -15.19
CA TYR A 6 -22.58 16.35 -15.44
C TYR A 6 -22.65 15.09 -14.57
N VAL A 7 -23.20 15.21 -13.36
CA VAL A 7 -23.52 14.06 -12.49
C VAL A 7 -24.63 13.24 -13.14
N ASP A 8 -25.69 13.91 -13.57
CA ASP A 8 -26.84 13.25 -14.20
C ASP A 8 -26.46 12.62 -15.54
N GLU A 9 -25.63 13.29 -16.36
CA GLU A 9 -25.06 12.74 -17.60
C GLU A 9 -24.36 11.40 -17.34
N TYR A 10 -23.43 11.35 -16.40
CA TYR A 10 -22.63 10.15 -16.15
C TYR A 10 -23.48 8.98 -15.61
N ILE A 11 -24.41 9.26 -14.69
CA ILE A 11 -25.36 8.27 -14.18
C ILE A 11 -26.30 7.76 -15.28
N ASN A 12 -26.79 8.65 -16.16
CA ASN A 12 -27.67 8.26 -17.25
C ASN A 12 -26.95 7.42 -18.31
N LEU A 13 -25.69 7.71 -18.62
CA LEU A 13 -24.88 6.86 -19.51
C LEU A 13 -24.78 5.43 -18.97
N TRP A 14 -24.58 5.26 -17.68
CA TRP A 14 -24.57 3.96 -17.05
C TRP A 14 -25.94 3.27 -17.10
N LYS A 15 -27.01 3.98 -16.72
CA LYS A 15 -28.38 3.42 -16.76
C LYS A 15 -28.81 2.99 -18.15
N GLN A 16 -28.29 3.66 -19.18
CA GLN A 16 -28.53 3.32 -20.59
C GLN A 16 -27.60 2.22 -21.13
N GLY A 17 -26.71 1.66 -20.32
CA GLY A 17 -25.74 0.65 -20.73
C GLY A 17 -24.66 1.15 -21.70
N LYS A 18 -24.48 2.49 -21.79
CA LYS A 18 -23.45 3.10 -22.67
C LYS A 18 -22.05 3.10 -22.08
N ILE A 19 -21.94 2.91 -20.77
CA ILE A 19 -20.69 2.74 -20.03
C ILE A 19 -20.78 1.56 -19.09
N ILE A 20 -19.64 0.89 -18.84
CA ILE A 20 -19.56 -0.26 -17.93
C ILE A 20 -18.83 0.18 -16.66
N LEU A 21 -19.50 0.01 -15.52
CA LEU A 21 -18.96 0.38 -14.21
C LEU A 21 -18.67 -0.86 -13.37
N ASN A 22 -17.62 -0.76 -12.56
CA ASN A 22 -17.35 -1.71 -11.49
C ASN A 22 -18.20 -1.42 -10.25
N LYS A 23 -18.22 -2.38 -9.35
CA LYS A 23 -19.03 -2.35 -8.14
C LYS A 23 -18.80 -1.08 -7.30
N GLU A 24 -17.53 -0.69 -7.08
CA GLU A 24 -17.21 0.48 -6.25
C GLU A 24 -17.74 1.80 -6.83
N ARG A 25 -17.79 1.97 -8.15
CA ARG A 25 -18.42 3.16 -8.78
C ARG A 25 -19.95 3.12 -8.66
N ILE A 26 -20.57 1.95 -8.75
CA ILE A 26 -22.02 1.79 -8.51
C ILE A 26 -22.34 2.11 -7.04
N ASP A 27 -21.55 1.58 -6.11
CA ASP A 27 -21.70 1.85 -4.69
C ASP A 27 -21.47 3.35 -4.37
N LEU A 28 -20.53 4.01 -5.07
CA LEU A 28 -20.34 5.46 -4.97
C LEU A 28 -21.61 6.22 -5.38
N PHE A 29 -22.26 5.87 -6.49
CA PHE A 29 -23.51 6.52 -6.89
C PHE A 29 -24.60 6.34 -5.83
N ASN A 30 -24.78 5.13 -5.32
CA ASN A 30 -25.75 4.83 -4.29
C ASN A 30 -25.47 5.64 -3.01
N TYR A 31 -24.21 5.71 -2.59
CA TYR A 31 -23.78 6.50 -1.43
C TYR A 31 -24.05 7.99 -1.63
N LEU A 32 -23.65 8.54 -2.78
CA LEU A 32 -23.85 9.97 -3.09
C LEU A 32 -25.32 10.33 -3.12
N GLN A 33 -26.17 9.56 -3.82
CA GLN A 33 -27.61 9.81 -3.88
C GLN A 33 -28.27 9.73 -2.51
N LYS A 34 -27.94 8.71 -1.71
CA LYS A 34 -28.60 8.44 -0.44
C LYS A 34 -28.14 9.36 0.69
N HIS A 35 -26.86 9.73 0.74
CA HIS A 35 -26.25 10.37 1.91
C HIS A 35 -25.73 11.79 1.66
N ILE A 36 -25.52 12.17 0.40
CA ILE A 36 -24.91 13.46 0.05
C ILE A 36 -25.89 14.33 -0.75
N TYR A 37 -26.39 13.86 -1.90
CA TYR A 37 -27.26 14.67 -2.77
C TYR A 37 -28.68 14.82 -2.23
N SER A 38 -29.09 14.01 -1.25
CA SER A 38 -30.35 14.15 -0.53
C SER A 38 -30.34 15.27 0.52
N ARG A 39 -29.15 15.87 0.81
CA ARG A 39 -28.98 16.91 1.82
C ARG A 39 -29.46 18.26 1.27
N ASP A 40 -29.92 19.13 2.16
CA ASP A 40 -30.32 20.50 1.86
C ASP A 40 -29.20 21.54 2.16
N ASP A 41 -28.18 21.12 2.92
CA ASP A 41 -27.06 21.95 3.33
C ASP A 41 -25.84 21.87 2.37
N VAL A 42 -26.00 21.29 1.18
CA VAL A 42 -24.97 21.28 0.13
C VAL A 42 -25.51 21.81 -1.19
N TYR A 43 -24.62 22.29 -2.06
CA TYR A 43 -24.95 22.69 -3.44
C TYR A 43 -23.74 22.56 -4.36
N PHE A 44 -23.98 22.43 -5.66
CA PHE A 44 -22.94 22.49 -6.68
C PHE A 44 -22.65 23.94 -7.04
N ASP A 45 -21.36 24.35 -6.98
CA ASP A 45 -20.93 25.66 -7.51
C ASP A 45 -20.84 25.56 -9.04
N GLU A 46 -22.00 25.74 -9.70
CA GLU A 46 -22.15 25.60 -11.15
C GLU A 46 -21.17 26.49 -11.92
N GLN A 47 -20.94 27.71 -11.42
CA GLN A 47 -20.03 28.64 -12.08
C GLN A 47 -18.59 28.14 -12.07
N LYS A 48 -18.09 27.63 -10.91
CA LYS A 48 -16.74 27.11 -10.83
C LYS A 48 -16.58 25.80 -11.61
N ILE A 49 -17.61 24.95 -11.65
CA ILE A 49 -17.61 23.74 -12.47
C ILE A 49 -17.44 24.12 -13.95
N GLU A 50 -18.23 25.04 -14.46
CA GLU A 50 -18.15 25.52 -15.85
C GLU A 50 -16.82 26.21 -16.15
N ASP A 51 -16.35 27.06 -15.25
CA ASP A 51 -15.08 27.77 -15.41
C ASP A 51 -13.91 26.78 -15.48
N TYR A 52 -13.94 25.73 -14.65
CA TYR A 52 -12.89 24.71 -14.67
C TYR A 52 -12.97 23.81 -15.92
N ILE A 53 -14.16 23.40 -16.35
CA ILE A 53 -14.31 22.61 -17.58
C ILE A 53 -13.81 23.43 -18.79
N LYS A 54 -14.21 24.68 -18.92
CA LYS A 54 -13.72 25.59 -19.98
C LYS A 54 -12.20 25.77 -19.91
N PHE A 55 -11.65 25.85 -18.69
CA PHE A 55 -10.23 26.02 -18.49
C PHE A 55 -9.45 24.78 -18.94
N ILE A 56 -9.86 23.57 -18.51
CA ILE A 56 -9.17 22.33 -18.88
C ILE A 56 -9.28 22.04 -20.38
N GLU A 57 -10.46 22.25 -20.99
CA GLU A 57 -10.68 22.02 -22.42
C GLU A 57 -9.90 23.00 -23.29
N LYS A 58 -9.70 24.24 -22.81
CA LYS A 58 -8.91 25.25 -23.51
C LYS A 58 -7.41 24.99 -23.46
N TRP A 59 -6.88 24.47 -22.33
CA TRP A 59 -5.45 24.49 -22.08
C TRP A 59 -4.81 23.10 -22.01
N TYR A 60 -5.61 22.07 -21.71
CA TYR A 60 -5.12 20.71 -21.48
C TYR A 60 -5.72 19.71 -22.48
N PHE A 61 -6.95 19.30 -22.30
CA PHE A 61 -7.60 18.28 -23.12
C PHE A 61 -9.14 18.36 -23.06
N PRO A 62 -9.86 17.84 -24.08
CA PRO A 62 -11.31 17.67 -24.01
C PRO A 62 -11.71 16.72 -22.88
N THR A 63 -12.71 17.12 -22.08
CA THR A 63 -13.14 16.34 -20.91
C THR A 63 -14.09 15.21 -21.29
N LEU A 64 -13.91 14.05 -20.65
CA LEU A 64 -14.81 12.91 -20.74
C LEU A 64 -15.88 12.95 -19.63
N PRO A 65 -17.01 12.23 -19.78
CA PRO A 65 -18.10 12.22 -18.79
C PRO A 65 -17.65 11.90 -17.38
N PHE A 66 -16.76 10.91 -17.18
CA PHE A 66 -16.26 10.56 -15.85
C PHE A 66 -15.42 11.68 -15.21
N GLN A 67 -14.66 12.42 -16.02
CA GLN A 67 -13.87 13.57 -15.54
C GLN A 67 -14.79 14.71 -15.10
N ARG A 68 -15.83 15.01 -15.88
CA ARG A 68 -16.84 16.03 -15.53
C ARG A 68 -17.60 15.65 -14.26
N PHE A 69 -17.91 14.35 -14.08
CA PHE A 69 -18.49 13.83 -12.84
C PHE A 69 -17.58 14.05 -11.62
N ILE A 70 -16.27 13.77 -11.74
CA ILE A 70 -15.29 14.06 -10.68
C ILE A 70 -15.22 15.56 -10.41
N ILE A 71 -15.14 16.39 -11.47
CA ILE A 71 -15.05 17.85 -11.37
C ILE A 71 -16.26 18.43 -10.64
N ALA A 72 -17.47 17.98 -10.96
CA ALA A 72 -18.67 18.44 -10.27
C ALA A 72 -18.58 18.21 -8.75
N ASN A 73 -18.08 17.05 -8.34
CA ASN A 73 -17.90 16.73 -6.92
C ASN A 73 -16.72 17.47 -6.25
N ILE A 74 -15.71 17.92 -7.00
CA ILE A 74 -14.64 18.80 -6.47
C ILE A 74 -15.21 20.16 -6.03
N PHE A 75 -16.27 20.64 -6.70
CA PHE A 75 -16.92 21.91 -6.43
C PHE A 75 -18.33 21.77 -5.80
N LEU A 76 -18.55 20.66 -5.09
CA LEU A 76 -19.68 20.53 -4.17
C LEU A 76 -19.35 21.31 -2.89
N ILE A 77 -20.23 22.23 -2.49
CA ILE A 77 -20.03 23.18 -1.40
C ILE A 77 -20.97 22.90 -0.25
N ASP A 78 -20.46 23.01 0.97
CA ASP A 78 -21.23 22.98 2.23
C ASP A 78 -21.75 24.40 2.53
N LYS A 79 -23.06 24.60 2.54
CA LYS A 79 -23.70 25.90 2.76
C LYS A 79 -23.40 26.51 4.14
N ASN A 80 -23.14 25.68 5.13
CA ASN A 80 -22.90 26.14 6.49
C ASN A 80 -21.53 26.80 6.65
N THR A 81 -20.55 26.33 5.87
CA THR A 81 -19.17 26.82 5.96
C THR A 81 -18.73 27.64 4.74
N ASP A 82 -19.49 27.60 3.66
CA ASP A 82 -19.11 28.15 2.35
C ASP A 82 -17.76 27.60 1.85
N GLU A 83 -17.50 26.32 2.15
CA GLU A 83 -16.27 25.60 1.77
C GLU A 83 -16.60 24.30 1.04
N ALA A 84 -15.58 23.74 0.37
CA ALA A 84 -15.71 22.46 -0.30
C ALA A 84 -16.22 21.36 0.66
N PHE A 85 -17.30 20.69 0.25
CA PHE A 85 -17.87 19.58 1.04
C PHE A 85 -16.90 18.42 1.08
N PHE A 86 -16.42 17.94 -0.07
CA PHE A 86 -15.37 16.92 -0.09
C PHE A 86 -13.99 17.58 0.05
N THR A 87 -13.25 17.15 1.05
CA THR A 87 -11.88 17.61 1.32
C THR A 87 -10.84 16.56 0.99
N GLU A 88 -11.26 15.33 0.74
CA GLU A 88 -10.39 14.19 0.36
C GLU A 88 -10.94 13.55 -0.91
N PHE A 89 -10.07 13.26 -1.86
CA PHE A 89 -10.39 12.62 -3.14
C PHE A 89 -9.47 11.44 -3.37
N ALA A 90 -10.01 10.22 -3.38
CA ALA A 90 -9.28 9.02 -3.79
C ALA A 90 -9.68 8.70 -5.23
N ILE A 91 -8.73 8.80 -6.16
CA ILE A 91 -8.95 8.58 -7.59
C ILE A 91 -8.00 7.46 -8.04
N PHE A 92 -8.52 6.24 -8.06
CA PHE A 92 -7.77 5.03 -8.39
C PHE A 92 -8.28 4.45 -9.69
N MET A 93 -7.39 4.24 -10.65
CA MET A 93 -7.72 3.65 -11.95
C MET A 93 -6.46 3.10 -12.62
N GLY A 94 -6.62 2.28 -13.62
CA GLY A 94 -5.53 1.66 -14.36
C GLY A 94 -4.49 2.65 -14.90
N ARG A 95 -3.29 2.17 -15.18
CA ARG A 95 -2.21 2.94 -15.79
C ARG A 95 -2.67 3.47 -17.16
N GLY A 96 -2.48 4.75 -17.41
CA GLY A 96 -3.00 5.42 -18.61
C GLY A 96 -4.40 6.03 -18.42
N GLY A 97 -5.04 5.89 -17.26
CA GLY A 97 -6.38 6.41 -16.97
C GLY A 97 -6.50 7.94 -16.91
N GLY A 98 -5.44 8.70 -17.22
CA GLY A 98 -5.49 10.18 -17.28
C GLY A 98 -5.43 10.88 -15.91
N LYS A 99 -5.01 10.17 -14.84
CA LYS A 99 -4.90 10.73 -13.49
C LYS A 99 -4.03 11.98 -13.43
N ASN A 100 -2.82 11.88 -13.98
CA ASN A 100 -1.83 12.97 -13.92
C ASN A 100 -2.33 14.21 -14.67
N GLY A 101 -2.90 14.08 -15.87
CA GLY A 101 -3.48 15.20 -16.60
C GLY A 101 -4.58 15.91 -15.82
N LEU A 102 -5.48 15.16 -15.15
CA LEU A 102 -6.52 15.74 -14.30
C LEU A 102 -5.91 16.51 -13.12
N ILE A 103 -4.87 15.95 -12.47
CA ILE A 103 -4.19 16.59 -11.34
C ILE A 103 -3.39 17.81 -11.77
N SER A 104 -2.73 17.77 -12.92
CA SER A 104 -2.03 18.91 -13.49
C SER A 104 -2.99 20.07 -13.75
N ALA A 105 -4.10 19.79 -14.41
CA ALA A 105 -5.11 20.79 -14.72
C ALA A 105 -5.76 21.38 -13.48
N ILE A 106 -6.13 20.57 -12.47
CA ILE A 106 -6.73 21.09 -11.22
C ILE A 106 -5.73 21.91 -10.42
N SER A 107 -4.46 21.49 -10.36
CA SER A 107 -3.41 22.24 -9.67
C SER A 107 -3.20 23.63 -10.26
N ASP A 108 -3.15 23.70 -11.59
CA ASP A 108 -3.03 24.97 -12.29
C ASP A 108 -4.26 25.86 -12.06
N PHE A 109 -5.48 25.32 -12.23
CA PHE A 109 -6.73 26.07 -12.01
C PHE A 109 -6.82 26.63 -10.58
N LEU A 110 -6.56 25.79 -9.57
CA LEU A 110 -6.61 26.21 -8.16
C LEU A 110 -5.59 27.31 -7.83
N SER A 111 -4.52 27.45 -8.62
CA SER A 111 -3.55 28.54 -8.49
C SER A 111 -4.04 29.88 -9.06
N THR A 112 -5.09 29.89 -9.90
CA THR A 112 -5.55 31.06 -10.65
C THR A 112 -6.55 31.90 -9.87
N PRO A 113 -6.82 33.17 -10.33
CA PRO A 113 -7.90 34.00 -9.81
C PRO A 113 -9.30 33.38 -9.95
N LEU A 114 -9.53 32.47 -10.91
CA LEU A 114 -10.79 31.75 -11.10
C LEU A 114 -11.20 30.92 -9.89
N HIS A 115 -10.21 30.39 -9.16
CA HIS A 115 -10.47 29.69 -7.89
C HIS A 115 -10.97 30.64 -6.77
N GLY A 116 -10.53 31.90 -6.80
CA GLY A 116 -10.96 32.92 -5.86
C GLY A 116 -10.22 32.92 -4.50
N VAL A 117 -9.23 32.07 -4.28
CA VAL A 117 -8.44 32.01 -3.03
C VAL A 117 -7.01 32.44 -3.28
N LYS A 118 -6.55 33.50 -2.59
CA LYS A 118 -5.16 33.98 -2.67
C LYS A 118 -4.22 33.10 -1.84
N GLU A 119 -2.96 33.01 -2.28
CA GLU A 119 -1.91 32.23 -1.63
C GLU A 119 -2.32 30.77 -1.37
N TYR A 120 -3.07 30.20 -2.32
CA TYR A 120 -3.51 28.81 -2.29
C TYR A 120 -2.36 27.94 -2.83
N HIS A 121 -1.46 27.53 -1.93
CA HIS A 121 -0.28 26.75 -2.31
C HIS A 121 -0.67 25.29 -2.58
N ILE A 122 -0.04 24.69 -3.58
CA ILE A 122 -0.29 23.32 -4.02
C ILE A 122 1.04 22.54 -3.92
N SER A 123 1.02 21.41 -3.22
CA SER A 123 2.15 20.49 -3.12
C SER A 123 1.82 19.15 -3.77
N ILE A 124 2.61 18.74 -4.76
CA ILE A 124 2.55 17.41 -5.40
C ILE A 124 3.62 16.56 -4.72
N VAL A 125 3.22 15.45 -4.13
CA VAL A 125 4.07 14.57 -3.31
C VAL A 125 4.05 13.16 -3.90
N ALA A 126 5.22 12.61 -4.21
CA ALA A 126 5.38 11.23 -4.66
C ALA A 126 6.57 10.56 -3.97
N ASN A 127 6.70 9.26 -4.16
CA ASN A 127 7.78 8.48 -3.55
C ASN A 127 9.16 8.83 -4.13
N SER A 128 9.23 9.15 -5.43
CA SER A 128 10.46 9.60 -6.08
C SER A 128 10.32 11.01 -6.65
N GLU A 129 11.46 11.67 -6.89
CA GLU A 129 11.48 13.01 -7.48
C GLU A 129 10.93 13.02 -8.91
N ASP A 130 11.28 12.02 -9.72
CA ASP A 130 10.83 11.92 -11.10
C ASP A 130 9.31 11.74 -11.19
N GLN A 131 8.72 10.94 -10.30
CA GLN A 131 7.26 10.80 -10.20
C GLN A 131 6.58 12.12 -9.82
N ALA A 132 7.10 12.80 -8.78
CA ALA A 132 6.52 14.08 -8.33
C ALA A 132 6.66 15.19 -9.39
N LYS A 133 7.70 15.14 -10.22
CA LYS A 133 7.92 16.08 -11.33
C LYS A 133 6.95 15.88 -12.48
N THR A 134 6.46 14.68 -12.74
CA THR A 134 5.65 14.37 -13.93
C THR A 134 4.49 15.36 -14.11
N SER A 135 3.61 15.47 -13.11
CA SER A 135 2.49 16.42 -13.16
C SER A 135 2.93 17.89 -13.09
N PHE A 136 4.03 18.17 -12.39
CA PHE A 136 4.59 19.52 -12.31
C PHE A 136 5.14 19.98 -13.66
N ASP A 137 5.89 19.15 -14.37
CA ASP A 137 6.47 19.45 -15.67
C ASP A 137 5.40 19.55 -16.76
N GLU A 138 4.29 18.80 -16.66
CA GLU A 138 3.13 18.96 -17.53
C GLU A 138 2.55 20.37 -17.40
N ILE A 139 2.32 20.88 -16.18
CA ILE A 139 1.85 22.24 -15.94
C ILE A 139 2.84 23.26 -16.53
N ARG A 140 4.12 23.05 -16.29
CA ARG A 140 5.19 23.92 -16.79
C ARG A 140 5.17 23.99 -18.33
N THR A 141 5.04 22.85 -18.99
CA THR A 141 4.96 22.73 -20.45
C THR A 141 3.72 23.47 -20.97
N VAL A 142 2.54 23.23 -20.40
CA VAL A 142 1.31 23.93 -20.78
C VAL A 142 1.44 25.47 -20.64
N LEU A 143 2.08 25.94 -19.57
CA LEU A 143 2.30 27.39 -19.38
C LEU A 143 3.25 27.98 -20.40
N MET A 144 4.28 27.26 -20.80
CA MET A 144 5.32 27.75 -21.72
C MET A 144 4.90 27.61 -23.18
N ASP A 145 4.38 26.47 -23.59
CA ASP A 145 4.08 26.16 -24.98
C ASP A 145 2.80 26.83 -25.46
N ASN A 146 1.76 26.90 -24.63
CA ASN A 146 0.47 27.50 -24.97
C ASN A 146 0.46 29.04 -24.86
N LYS A 147 1.60 29.69 -24.77
CA LYS A 147 1.72 31.14 -24.65
C LYS A 147 1.00 31.75 -23.43
N ARG A 148 0.55 30.95 -22.47
CA ARG A 148 -0.11 31.43 -21.25
C ARG A 148 0.78 32.29 -20.37
N ASN A 149 2.08 32.08 -20.44
CA ASN A 149 3.08 32.83 -19.69
C ASN A 149 3.79 33.91 -20.53
N LYS A 150 3.22 34.33 -21.65
CA LYS A 150 3.76 35.48 -22.42
C LYS A 150 3.38 36.80 -21.78
N THR A 151 4.31 37.73 -21.84
CA THR A 151 4.02 39.16 -21.57
C THR A 151 3.13 39.70 -22.67
N GLY A 152 1.89 40.05 -22.33
CA GLY A 152 1.02 40.80 -23.21
C GLY A 152 1.30 42.32 -23.10
N LYS A 153 0.26 43.11 -22.79
CA LYS A 153 0.37 44.57 -22.52
C LYS A 153 1.02 44.89 -21.15
N THR A 154 1.31 43.89 -20.31
CA THR A 154 1.93 44.05 -18.99
C THR A 154 3.41 43.72 -19.05
N PRO A 155 4.28 44.45 -18.32
CA PRO A 155 5.74 44.26 -18.37
C PRO A 155 6.23 42.93 -17.71
N LYS A 156 5.36 42.17 -17.04
CA LYS A 156 5.73 40.92 -16.37
C LYS A 156 4.79 39.79 -16.78
N ALA A 157 5.38 38.61 -17.03
CA ALA A 157 4.60 37.38 -17.30
C ALA A 157 3.66 37.05 -16.13
N PRO A 158 2.45 36.50 -16.39
CA PRO A 158 1.48 36.13 -15.36
C PRO A 158 2.02 35.16 -14.34
N TYR A 159 2.96 34.30 -14.74
CA TYR A 159 3.59 33.30 -13.88
C TYR A 159 5.11 33.50 -13.81
N GLU A 160 5.67 33.20 -12.66
CA GLU A 160 7.10 32.98 -12.48
C GLU A 160 7.31 31.46 -12.48
N VAL A 161 8.00 30.97 -13.51
CA VAL A 161 8.19 29.53 -13.75
C VAL A 161 9.66 29.18 -13.58
N SER A 162 9.96 28.28 -12.65
CA SER A 162 11.30 27.73 -12.44
C SER A 162 11.26 26.19 -12.53
N LYS A 163 12.42 25.54 -12.36
CA LYS A 163 12.51 24.07 -12.29
C LYS A 163 11.89 23.46 -11.04
N ALA A 164 11.73 24.26 -9.96
CA ALA A 164 11.27 23.77 -8.66
C ALA A 164 9.92 24.32 -8.21
N LYS A 165 9.48 25.44 -8.77
CA LYS A 165 8.24 26.10 -8.39
C LYS A 165 7.64 26.90 -9.54
N ILE A 166 6.30 26.99 -9.53
CA ILE A 166 5.51 27.86 -10.40
C ILE A 166 4.72 28.81 -9.48
N ILE A 167 4.83 30.10 -9.69
CA ILE A 167 4.16 31.13 -8.89
C ILE A 167 3.20 31.90 -9.78
N ASN A 168 1.91 31.87 -9.46
CA ASN A 168 0.94 32.77 -10.08
C ASN A 168 1.06 34.17 -9.44
N ARG A 169 1.40 35.20 -10.21
CA ARG A 169 1.67 36.56 -9.69
C ARG A 169 0.42 37.26 -9.15
N ALA A 170 -0.74 36.97 -9.70
CA ALA A 170 -1.99 37.61 -9.29
C ALA A 170 -2.48 37.10 -7.93
N THR A 171 -2.42 35.80 -7.71
CA THR A 171 -2.88 35.15 -6.47
C THR A 171 -1.77 34.92 -5.45
N LYS A 172 -0.51 34.99 -5.85
CA LYS A 172 0.69 34.57 -5.09
C LYS A 172 0.66 33.08 -4.71
N SER A 173 -0.17 32.29 -5.39
CA SER A 173 -0.24 30.84 -5.21
C SER A 173 1.02 30.17 -5.78
N VAL A 174 1.53 29.16 -5.10
CA VAL A 174 2.76 28.44 -5.48
C VAL A 174 2.42 26.97 -5.71
N ILE A 175 2.80 26.44 -6.86
CA ILE A 175 2.78 25.01 -7.16
C ILE A 175 4.22 24.51 -7.01
N ARG A 176 4.42 23.41 -6.25
CA ARG A 176 5.71 22.77 -6.06
C ARG A 176 5.56 21.26 -5.99
N TYR A 177 6.63 20.54 -6.29
CA TYR A 177 6.72 19.11 -6.04
C TYR A 177 7.61 18.82 -4.83
N ASN A 178 7.40 17.69 -4.19
CA ASN A 178 8.16 17.21 -3.04
C ASN A 178 8.29 15.70 -3.12
N THR A 179 9.37 15.16 -2.55
CA THR A 179 9.53 13.70 -2.36
C THR A 179 9.10 13.30 -0.96
N SER A 180 8.77 12.03 -0.78
CA SER A 180 8.44 11.44 0.52
C SER A 180 9.59 11.50 1.53
N ASN A 181 10.83 11.63 1.04
CA ASN A 181 12.06 11.64 1.85
C ASN A 181 12.47 13.00 2.40
N THR A 182 11.77 14.08 2.09
CA THR A 182 12.13 15.37 2.68
C THR A 182 11.69 15.41 4.13
N LYS A 183 12.67 15.29 5.03
CA LYS A 183 12.57 15.70 6.45
C LYS A 183 12.29 17.21 6.50
N THR A 184 11.21 17.68 5.91
CA THR A 184 10.99 19.10 5.74
C THR A 184 9.66 19.52 6.31
N LYS A 185 9.83 20.17 7.42
CA LYS A 185 9.10 21.34 7.84
C LYS A 185 7.60 21.10 8.03
N ASP A 186 7.29 20.72 9.25
CA ASP A 186 6.07 21.19 9.91
C ASP A 186 5.92 22.69 9.63
N GLY A 187 4.82 23.11 9.09
CA GLY A 187 4.52 24.52 8.92
C GLY A 187 4.06 24.97 7.53
N GLY A 188 3.80 24.06 6.62
CA GLY A 188 3.16 24.38 5.33
C GLY A 188 1.82 25.08 5.53
N ARG A 189 1.48 26.01 4.59
CA ARG A 189 0.17 26.66 4.50
C ARG A 189 -0.48 26.30 3.19
N GLU A 190 -0.39 25.01 2.82
CA GLU A 190 -0.97 24.51 1.60
C GLU A 190 -2.50 24.61 1.64
N GLY A 191 -3.11 24.96 0.50
CA GLY A 191 -4.54 24.81 0.26
C GLY A 191 -4.85 23.43 -0.33
N CYS A 192 -3.90 22.86 -1.10
CA CYS A 192 -4.05 21.56 -1.72
C CYS A 192 -2.77 20.72 -1.58
N VAL A 193 -2.94 19.45 -1.24
CA VAL A 193 -1.87 18.45 -1.30
C VAL A 193 -2.32 17.29 -2.17
N ILE A 194 -1.45 16.87 -3.07
CA ILE A 194 -1.67 15.75 -3.98
C ILE A 194 -0.64 14.69 -3.66
N PHE A 195 -1.11 13.50 -3.30
CA PHE A 195 -0.28 12.33 -3.11
C PHE A 195 -0.40 11.45 -4.35
N ASP A 196 0.71 11.37 -5.11
CA ASP A 196 0.78 10.60 -6.33
C ASP A 196 1.40 9.23 -6.08
N GLU A 197 0.84 8.21 -6.76
CA GLU A 197 1.27 6.81 -6.68
C GLU A 197 1.36 6.30 -5.22
N ILE A 198 0.27 6.50 -4.45
CA ILE A 198 0.21 6.14 -3.01
C ILE A 198 0.43 4.65 -2.74
N HIS A 199 0.40 3.80 -3.77
CA HIS A 199 0.72 2.38 -3.64
C HIS A 199 2.20 2.10 -3.27
N TYR A 200 3.05 3.12 -3.34
CA TYR A 200 4.43 3.06 -2.83
C TYR A 200 4.55 3.54 -1.37
N PHE A 201 3.48 4.07 -0.77
CA PHE A 201 3.54 4.57 0.61
C PHE A 201 3.26 3.41 1.58
N PHE A 202 4.17 3.22 2.54
CA PHE A 202 4.03 2.17 3.56
C PHE A 202 3.10 2.59 4.68
N GLY A 203 3.28 3.77 5.23
CA GLY A 203 2.55 4.26 6.38
C GLY A 203 1.90 5.63 6.17
N PRO A 204 1.15 6.11 7.17
CA PRO A 204 0.44 7.38 7.13
C PRO A 204 1.31 8.61 7.44
N GLU A 205 2.59 8.45 7.87
CA GLU A 205 3.39 9.52 8.48
C GLU A 205 3.53 10.71 7.54
N MET A 206 3.96 10.48 6.29
CA MET A 206 4.11 11.52 5.29
C MET A 206 2.79 12.23 4.99
N VAL A 207 1.71 11.45 4.90
CA VAL A 207 0.37 11.98 4.66
C VAL A 207 -0.08 12.86 5.81
N ASN A 208 0.13 12.42 7.05
CA ASN A 208 -0.26 13.14 8.26
C ASN A 208 0.51 14.46 8.40
N VAL A 209 1.83 14.45 8.18
CA VAL A 209 2.67 15.65 8.21
C VAL A 209 2.17 16.70 7.20
N LYS A 210 1.95 16.31 5.95
CA LYS A 210 1.48 17.24 4.90
C LYS A 210 0.05 17.71 5.12
N ARG A 211 -0.84 16.85 5.59
CA ARG A 211 -2.23 17.22 5.91
C ARG A 211 -2.33 18.16 7.11
N GLY A 212 -1.42 18.08 8.07
CA GLY A 212 -1.36 19.00 9.22
C GLY A 212 -1.26 20.48 8.83
N GLY A 213 -0.69 20.78 7.66
CA GLY A 213 -0.59 22.14 7.09
C GLY A 213 -1.89 22.69 6.48
N LEU A 214 -2.84 21.83 6.07
CA LEU A 214 -4.03 22.21 5.31
C LEU A 214 -5.08 23.00 6.10
N GLY A 215 -5.11 22.91 7.42
CA GLY A 215 -6.14 23.54 8.25
C GLY A 215 -6.16 25.08 8.27
N LYS A 216 -5.21 25.72 7.58
CA LYS A 216 -5.00 27.18 7.59
C LYS A 216 -5.57 27.90 6.35
N LYS A 217 -6.15 27.18 5.39
CA LYS A 217 -6.69 27.73 4.14
C LYS A 217 -8.12 27.27 3.90
N LYS A 218 -8.97 28.16 3.39
CA LYS A 218 -10.33 27.84 2.90
C LYS A 218 -10.26 26.87 1.72
N ASN A 219 -11.30 26.07 1.55
CA ASN A 219 -11.43 25.13 0.44
C ASN A 219 -10.27 24.14 0.34
N ARG A 220 -9.73 23.68 1.49
CA ARG A 220 -8.64 22.72 1.52
C ARG A 220 -8.99 21.43 0.78
N ARG A 221 -8.02 20.87 0.08
CA ARG A 221 -8.19 19.61 -0.66
C ARG A 221 -6.98 18.71 -0.54
N THR A 222 -7.26 17.42 -0.47
CA THR A 222 -6.25 16.36 -0.56
C THR A 222 -6.64 15.40 -1.67
N PHE A 223 -5.76 15.17 -2.62
CA PHE A 223 -5.96 14.16 -3.66
C PHE A 223 -5.01 12.98 -3.41
N TYR A 224 -5.55 11.79 -3.50
CA TYR A 224 -4.82 10.54 -3.49
C TYR A 224 -5.02 9.89 -4.86
N ILE A 225 -3.99 9.85 -5.67
CA ILE A 225 -4.06 9.25 -6.99
C ILE A 225 -3.13 8.05 -7.08
N SER A 226 -3.60 6.96 -7.67
CA SER A 226 -2.81 5.74 -7.80
C SER A 226 -3.40 4.75 -8.81
N THR A 227 -2.54 3.86 -9.28
CA THR A 227 -2.92 2.48 -9.60
C THR A 227 -2.78 1.64 -8.35
N ASP A 228 -3.19 0.37 -8.40
CA ASP A 228 -2.80 -0.59 -7.37
C ASP A 228 -1.31 -0.94 -7.46
N GLY A 229 -0.76 -1.54 -6.42
CA GLY A 229 0.64 -1.91 -6.30
C GLY A 229 0.83 -3.30 -5.72
N PHE A 230 2.08 -3.67 -5.54
CA PHE A 230 2.48 -4.97 -4.97
C PHE A 230 2.78 -4.89 -3.45
N VAL A 231 2.83 -3.67 -2.90
CA VAL A 231 3.00 -3.47 -1.46
C VAL A 231 1.69 -3.80 -0.77
N ARG A 232 1.75 -4.75 0.18
CA ARG A 232 0.61 -5.12 1.02
C ARG A 232 0.79 -4.52 2.41
N GLU A 233 -0.34 -4.32 3.12
CA GLU A 233 -0.42 -3.58 4.40
C GLU A 233 0.09 -2.13 4.32
N GLY A 234 0.29 -1.61 3.11
CA GLY A 234 0.68 -0.23 2.88
C GLY A 234 -0.51 0.74 2.97
N TYR A 235 -0.19 2.02 2.79
CA TYR A 235 -1.18 3.09 2.88
C TYR A 235 -2.36 2.91 1.91
N ILE A 236 -2.14 2.33 0.71
CA ILE A 236 -3.21 2.08 -0.27
C ILE A 236 -4.22 1.06 0.25
N ASP A 237 -3.78 0.00 0.95
CA ASP A 237 -4.69 -1.00 1.50
C ASP A 237 -5.53 -0.42 2.64
N ALA A 238 -4.94 0.40 3.53
CA ALA A 238 -5.68 1.16 4.52
C ALA A 238 -6.72 2.11 3.89
N MET A 239 -6.36 2.78 2.79
CA MET A 239 -7.29 3.64 2.05
C MET A 239 -8.42 2.84 1.40
N LYS A 240 -8.18 1.65 0.85
CA LYS A 240 -9.22 0.75 0.33
C LYS A 240 -10.23 0.34 1.42
N HIS A 241 -9.74 0.04 2.62
CA HIS A 241 -10.62 -0.25 3.77
C HIS A 241 -11.48 0.96 4.15
N LYS A 242 -10.91 2.16 4.15
CA LYS A 242 -11.64 3.41 4.37
C LYS A 242 -12.70 3.62 3.29
N ILE A 243 -12.36 3.44 2.01
CA ILE A 243 -13.27 3.54 0.87
C ILE A 243 -14.44 2.55 1.04
N ALA A 244 -14.17 1.28 1.31
CA ALA A 244 -15.20 0.27 1.51
C ALA A 244 -16.16 0.63 2.67
N SER A 245 -15.64 1.17 3.76
CA SER A 245 -16.44 1.62 4.91
C SER A 245 -17.34 2.81 4.57
N VAL A 246 -16.86 3.74 3.74
CA VAL A 246 -17.66 4.88 3.26
C VAL A 246 -18.74 4.40 2.29
N LEU A 247 -18.36 3.64 1.26
CA LEU A 247 -19.27 3.21 0.21
C LEU A 247 -20.37 2.27 0.73
N SER A 248 -20.09 1.47 1.76
CA SER A 248 -21.11 0.64 2.44
C SER A 248 -22.09 1.45 3.31
N GLY A 249 -21.89 2.76 3.45
CA GLY A 249 -22.73 3.64 4.29
C GLY A 249 -22.49 3.51 5.79
N LYS A 250 -21.45 2.80 6.23
CA LYS A 250 -21.04 2.77 7.66
C LYS A 250 -20.64 4.15 8.14
N VAL A 251 -20.04 4.97 7.25
CA VAL A 251 -19.65 6.36 7.51
C VAL A 251 -20.53 7.29 6.68
N LYS A 252 -21.58 7.85 7.28
CA LYS A 252 -22.61 8.64 6.56
C LYS A 252 -22.16 10.06 6.17
N ASN A 253 -21.31 10.70 6.96
CA ASN A 253 -20.86 12.09 6.79
C ASN A 253 -19.39 12.15 6.39
N SER A 254 -18.94 11.28 5.49
CA SER A 254 -17.57 11.28 5.02
C SER A 254 -17.27 12.50 4.14
N ARG A 255 -16.10 13.10 4.36
CA ARG A 255 -15.54 14.14 3.48
C ARG A 255 -14.66 13.53 2.36
N LEU A 256 -14.69 12.21 2.19
CA LEU A 256 -13.98 11.47 1.16
C LEU A 256 -14.88 11.21 -0.03
N PHE A 257 -14.45 11.66 -1.21
CA PHE A 257 -14.97 11.23 -2.51
C PHE A 257 -14.05 10.14 -3.06
N ALA A 258 -14.60 8.96 -3.36
CA ALA A 258 -13.82 7.79 -3.76
C ALA A 258 -14.20 7.30 -5.16
N PHE A 259 -13.44 7.70 -6.18
CA PHE A 259 -13.59 7.22 -7.54
C PHE A 259 -12.60 6.09 -7.80
N TYR A 260 -13.03 4.84 -7.60
CA TYR A 260 -12.19 3.66 -7.66
C TYR A 260 -12.60 2.72 -8.80
N CYS A 261 -11.76 2.65 -9.81
CA CYS A 261 -11.92 1.85 -11.02
C CYS A 261 -11.04 0.61 -10.96
N LYS A 262 -11.61 -0.57 -11.16
CA LYS A 262 -10.91 -1.86 -11.24
C LYS A 262 -11.80 -2.91 -11.89
N LEU A 263 -11.27 -4.06 -12.28
CA LEU A 263 -12.12 -5.23 -12.54
C LEU A 263 -12.75 -5.73 -11.22
N ASP A 264 -13.94 -6.30 -11.32
CA ASP A 264 -14.63 -6.91 -10.17
C ASP A 264 -14.16 -8.34 -9.91
N ASP A 265 -13.88 -9.09 -10.99
CA ASP A 265 -13.39 -10.47 -10.95
C ASP A 265 -12.19 -10.63 -11.90
N PRO A 266 -11.15 -11.40 -11.52
CA PRO A 266 -10.00 -11.65 -12.39
C PRO A 266 -10.34 -12.26 -13.77
N LYS A 267 -11.43 -13.05 -13.85
CA LYS A 267 -11.89 -13.66 -15.11
C LYS A 267 -12.43 -12.66 -16.13
N GLU A 268 -12.84 -11.48 -15.67
CA GLU A 268 -13.32 -10.41 -16.56
C GLU A 268 -12.22 -9.90 -17.49
N VAL A 269 -10.94 -10.17 -17.21
CA VAL A 269 -9.83 -9.77 -18.06
C VAL A 269 -9.92 -10.32 -19.48
N ASP A 270 -10.58 -11.46 -19.65
CA ASP A 270 -10.73 -12.11 -20.96
C ASP A 270 -11.86 -11.48 -21.82
N ASP A 271 -12.71 -10.65 -21.21
CA ASP A 271 -13.71 -9.83 -21.91
C ASP A 271 -13.21 -8.38 -22.03
N ARG A 272 -12.75 -8.00 -23.21
CA ARG A 272 -12.22 -6.65 -23.48
C ARG A 272 -13.18 -5.49 -23.18
N GLN A 273 -14.50 -5.76 -23.21
CA GLN A 273 -15.49 -4.73 -22.90
C GLN A 273 -15.43 -4.34 -21.42
N THR A 274 -15.09 -5.28 -20.55
CA THR A 274 -14.97 -5.03 -19.10
C THR A 274 -13.77 -4.18 -18.72
N TRP A 275 -12.78 -4.02 -19.61
CA TRP A 275 -11.60 -3.20 -19.34
C TRP A 275 -11.92 -1.73 -19.04
N GLU A 276 -13.08 -1.24 -19.50
CA GLU A 276 -13.61 0.07 -19.13
C GLU A 276 -13.89 0.19 -17.61
N LYS A 277 -14.11 -0.93 -16.91
CA LYS A 277 -14.24 -0.93 -15.45
C LYS A 277 -12.97 -0.42 -14.75
N ALA A 278 -11.81 -0.76 -15.26
CA ALA A 278 -10.53 -0.31 -14.73
C ALA A 278 -10.02 0.97 -15.40
N ASN A 279 -10.42 1.19 -16.67
CA ASN A 279 -9.88 2.25 -17.53
C ASN A 279 -11.03 3.10 -18.12
N PRO A 280 -11.60 4.06 -17.36
CA PRO A 280 -12.74 4.86 -17.82
C PRO A 280 -12.42 5.75 -19.03
N MET A 281 -11.13 5.89 -19.40
CA MET A 281 -10.69 6.54 -20.65
C MET A 281 -11.15 5.77 -21.89
N LEU A 282 -11.49 4.49 -21.78
CA LEU A 282 -11.97 3.66 -22.89
C LEU A 282 -13.45 3.88 -23.21
N HIS A 283 -14.03 4.97 -22.70
CA HIS A 283 -15.40 5.40 -23.02
C HIS A 283 -15.59 5.62 -24.53
N LYS A 284 -16.68 5.09 -25.08
CA LYS A 284 -17.00 5.22 -26.51
C LYS A 284 -17.85 6.49 -26.78
N PRO A 285 -17.61 7.21 -27.90
CA PRO A 285 -16.57 6.97 -28.92
C PRO A 285 -15.17 7.25 -28.40
N LEU A 286 -14.21 6.41 -28.75
CA LEU A 286 -12.82 6.51 -28.29
C LEU A 286 -12.18 7.79 -28.81
N SER A 287 -11.56 8.57 -27.92
CA SER A 287 -10.66 9.66 -28.29
C SER A 287 -9.37 9.09 -28.93
N GLU A 288 -8.56 9.93 -29.59
CA GLU A 288 -7.27 9.49 -30.16
C GLU A 288 -6.35 8.92 -29.08
N TYR A 289 -6.31 9.57 -27.92
CA TYR A 289 -5.58 9.04 -26.75
C TYR A 289 -6.10 7.66 -26.32
N ALA A 290 -7.40 7.47 -26.26
CA ALA A 290 -8.02 6.21 -25.85
C ALA A 290 -7.77 5.08 -26.86
N LYS A 291 -7.71 5.39 -28.16
CA LYS A 291 -7.34 4.40 -29.20
C LYS A 291 -5.92 3.90 -28.98
N THR A 292 -4.97 4.80 -28.77
CA THR A 292 -3.58 4.44 -28.48
C THR A 292 -3.45 3.63 -27.18
N LEU A 293 -4.16 4.07 -26.12
CA LEU A 293 -4.19 3.35 -24.85
C LEU A 293 -4.75 1.93 -25.01
N LEU A 294 -5.86 1.78 -25.74
CA LEU A 294 -6.48 0.47 -26.00
C LEU A 294 -5.52 -0.44 -26.77
N SER A 295 -4.89 0.06 -27.85
CA SER A 295 -3.89 -0.72 -28.61
C SER A 295 -2.77 -1.21 -27.71
N THR A 296 -2.22 -0.34 -26.86
CA THR A 296 -1.16 -0.73 -25.91
C THR A 296 -1.62 -1.81 -24.93
N ILE A 297 -2.83 -1.68 -24.38
CA ILE A 297 -3.38 -2.69 -23.44
C ILE A 297 -3.62 -4.02 -24.18
N GLU A 298 -4.09 -3.98 -25.44
CA GLU A 298 -4.30 -5.18 -26.27
C GLU A 298 -2.98 -5.88 -26.60
N GLU A 299 -1.94 -5.14 -26.93
CA GLU A 299 -0.61 -5.67 -27.18
C GLU A 299 -0.06 -6.39 -25.94
N GLU A 300 -0.10 -5.73 -24.79
CA GLU A 300 0.31 -6.33 -23.50
C GLU A 300 -0.51 -7.58 -23.16
N TYR A 301 -1.83 -7.55 -23.36
CA TYR A 301 -2.71 -8.71 -23.11
C TYR A 301 -2.39 -9.89 -24.04
N ASN A 302 -2.21 -9.62 -25.32
CA ASN A 302 -1.91 -10.65 -26.33
C ASN A 302 -0.52 -11.28 -26.10
N ASP A 303 0.40 -10.61 -25.41
CA ASP A 303 1.71 -11.14 -25.04
C ASP A 303 1.67 -12.07 -23.80
N LEU A 304 0.63 -12.01 -22.96
CA LEU A 304 0.54 -12.79 -21.73
C LEU A 304 0.65 -14.32 -21.90
N PRO A 305 0.11 -14.96 -22.97
CA PRO A 305 0.31 -16.39 -23.18
C PRO A 305 1.78 -16.78 -23.38
N PHE A 306 2.60 -15.89 -23.92
CA PHE A 306 4.02 -16.09 -24.18
C PHE A 306 4.89 -15.71 -22.98
N ASN A 307 4.46 -14.69 -22.22
CA ASN A 307 5.17 -14.11 -21.07
C ASN A 307 4.28 -14.10 -19.81
N ARG A 308 3.94 -15.29 -19.31
CA ARG A 308 3.02 -15.46 -18.16
C ARG A 308 3.44 -14.70 -16.91
N SER A 309 4.76 -14.48 -16.74
CA SER A 309 5.31 -13.70 -15.63
C SER A 309 4.86 -12.23 -15.61
N ASN A 310 4.37 -11.70 -16.73
CA ASN A 310 3.88 -10.33 -16.85
C ASN A 310 2.41 -10.19 -16.42
N LYS A 311 1.68 -11.31 -16.25
CA LYS A 311 0.26 -11.28 -15.90
C LYS A 311 -0.01 -10.54 -14.58
N PRO A 312 0.73 -10.74 -13.47
CA PRO A 312 0.52 -10.00 -12.24
C PRO A 312 0.71 -8.48 -12.43
N GLU A 313 1.68 -8.04 -13.21
CA GLU A 313 1.88 -6.62 -13.50
C GLU A 313 0.73 -6.06 -14.34
N PHE A 314 0.34 -6.75 -15.41
CA PHE A 314 -0.79 -6.38 -16.26
C PHE A 314 -2.08 -6.22 -15.43
N MET A 315 -2.42 -7.23 -14.62
CA MET A 315 -3.61 -7.21 -13.76
C MET A 315 -3.55 -6.07 -12.74
N THR A 316 -2.41 -5.89 -12.10
CA THR A 316 -2.24 -4.84 -11.08
C THR A 316 -2.25 -3.44 -11.68
N LYS A 317 -1.52 -3.22 -12.79
CA LYS A 317 -1.31 -1.87 -13.34
C LYS A 317 -2.35 -1.47 -14.38
N ARG A 318 -2.80 -2.39 -15.25
CA ARG A 318 -3.80 -2.07 -16.28
C ARG A 318 -5.22 -2.29 -15.79
N MET A 319 -5.46 -3.40 -15.07
CA MET A 319 -6.79 -3.76 -14.59
C MET A 319 -7.07 -3.29 -13.16
N ASN A 320 -6.08 -2.69 -12.52
CA ASN A 320 -6.15 -2.15 -11.16
C ASN A 320 -6.66 -3.18 -10.13
N LEU A 321 -6.40 -4.46 -10.40
CA LEU A 321 -6.78 -5.61 -9.60
C LEU A 321 -5.53 -6.44 -9.32
N PRO A 322 -4.94 -6.35 -8.11
CA PRO A 322 -3.72 -7.08 -7.78
C PRO A 322 -3.91 -8.58 -7.95
N GLU A 323 -3.06 -9.17 -8.75
CA GLU A 323 -2.93 -10.61 -8.88
C GLU A 323 -1.54 -11.04 -8.39
N VAL A 324 -1.49 -12.16 -7.71
CA VAL A 324 -0.25 -12.73 -7.17
C VAL A 324 0.13 -13.93 -8.01
N ASP A 325 1.37 -13.97 -8.46
CA ASP A 325 1.93 -15.17 -9.06
C ASP A 325 2.16 -16.21 -7.94
N LEU A 326 1.21 -17.14 -7.80
CA LEU A 326 1.22 -18.16 -6.75
C LEU A 326 2.43 -19.11 -6.83
N GLU A 327 3.06 -19.21 -8.00
CA GLU A 327 4.29 -20.02 -8.16
C GLU A 327 5.52 -19.32 -7.58
N LYS A 328 5.43 -17.99 -7.35
CA LYS A 328 6.58 -17.17 -6.91
C LYS A 328 6.43 -16.58 -5.51
N VAL A 329 5.38 -16.92 -4.78
CA VAL A 329 5.15 -16.44 -3.42
C VAL A 329 4.91 -17.59 -2.46
N ILE A 330 5.13 -17.35 -1.17
CA ILE A 330 4.85 -18.35 -0.11
C ILE A 330 3.36 -18.68 -0.05
N ALA A 331 2.52 -17.64 -0.07
CA ALA A 331 1.07 -17.77 -0.02
C ALA A 331 0.41 -16.49 -0.57
N PRO A 332 -0.86 -16.56 -1.02
CA PRO A 332 -1.66 -15.38 -1.31
C PRO A 332 -1.73 -14.45 -0.10
N TRP A 333 -1.76 -13.14 -0.36
CA TRP A 333 -1.82 -12.15 0.73
C TRP A 333 -2.98 -12.39 1.71
N LYS A 334 -4.14 -12.84 1.23
CA LYS A 334 -5.29 -13.19 2.07
C LYS A 334 -4.96 -14.27 3.10
N GLU A 335 -4.15 -15.26 2.73
CA GLU A 335 -3.72 -16.35 3.64
C GLU A 335 -2.67 -15.86 4.61
N ILE A 336 -1.76 -14.97 4.17
CA ILE A 336 -0.80 -14.31 5.07
C ILE A 336 -1.55 -13.44 6.10
N LEU A 337 -2.58 -12.70 5.71
CA LEU A 337 -3.43 -11.95 6.63
C LEU A 337 -4.17 -12.85 7.63
N ALA A 338 -4.56 -14.04 7.23
CA ALA A 338 -5.24 -15.01 8.10
C ALA A 338 -4.36 -15.50 9.28
N THR A 339 -3.04 -15.23 9.26
CA THR A 339 -2.13 -15.49 10.40
C THR A 339 -2.38 -14.55 11.58
N ASN A 340 -3.13 -13.45 11.40
CA ASN A 340 -3.53 -12.54 12.47
C ASN A 340 -4.71 -13.12 13.26
N ARG A 341 -4.40 -14.12 14.07
CA ARG A 341 -5.33 -14.77 15.00
C ARG A 341 -4.82 -14.59 16.42
N GLU A 342 -5.73 -14.63 17.40
CA GLU A 342 -5.39 -14.56 18.81
C GLU A 342 -4.41 -15.70 19.20
N ILE A 343 -3.35 -15.35 19.92
CA ILE A 343 -2.38 -16.28 20.43
C ILE A 343 -2.92 -16.88 21.72
N PRO A 344 -3.10 -18.21 21.80
CA PRO A 344 -3.56 -18.85 23.03
C PRO A 344 -2.51 -18.75 24.14
N ASN A 345 -2.89 -19.11 25.38
CA ASN A 345 -1.90 -19.24 26.45
C ASN A 345 -0.90 -20.36 26.13
N LEU A 346 0.38 -20.00 26.14
CA LEU A 346 1.52 -20.88 25.81
C LEU A 346 2.47 -21.09 26.99
N ASP A 347 2.15 -20.61 28.19
CA ASP A 347 3.00 -20.72 29.37
C ASP A 347 3.32 -22.18 29.64
N ASN A 348 4.60 -22.48 29.87
CA ASN A 348 5.14 -23.81 30.08
C ASN A 348 4.95 -24.83 28.92
N GLN A 349 4.46 -24.36 27.75
CA GLN A 349 4.34 -25.23 26.58
C GLN A 349 5.71 -25.48 25.95
N MET A 350 5.92 -26.71 25.47
CA MET A 350 7.13 -27.07 24.73
C MET A 350 7.24 -26.30 23.43
N CYS A 351 8.42 -25.77 23.14
CA CYS A 351 8.68 -25.05 21.90
C CYS A 351 10.09 -25.32 21.35
N ILE A 352 10.24 -25.02 20.04
CA ILE A 352 11.52 -25.05 19.34
C ILE A 352 11.86 -23.60 18.97
N GLY A 353 13.07 -23.16 19.31
CA GLY A 353 13.60 -21.88 18.90
C GLY A 353 14.07 -21.89 17.44
N GLY A 354 13.92 -20.76 16.76
CA GLY A 354 14.50 -20.52 15.44
C GLY A 354 15.32 -19.25 15.42
N LEU A 355 16.45 -19.29 14.76
CA LEU A 355 17.39 -18.17 14.63
C LEU A 355 17.82 -18.01 13.17
N ASP A 356 17.73 -16.79 12.67
CA ASP A 356 18.42 -16.31 11.45
C ASP A 356 19.31 -15.13 11.87
N PHE A 357 20.62 -15.36 11.93
CA PHE A 357 21.57 -14.44 12.52
C PHE A 357 22.28 -13.59 11.48
N ALA A 358 22.17 -12.27 11.62
CA ALA A 358 22.99 -11.30 10.89
C ALA A 358 23.49 -10.25 11.86
N ASN A 359 24.77 -9.85 11.75
CA ASN A 359 25.35 -8.93 12.73
C ASN A 359 25.54 -7.48 12.24
N ILE A 360 25.52 -7.20 10.92
CA ILE A 360 25.86 -5.85 10.41
C ILE A 360 24.82 -5.30 9.42
N ARG A 361 24.44 -6.03 8.40
CA ARG A 361 23.72 -5.51 7.21
C ARG A 361 22.33 -6.06 7.00
N ASP A 362 21.75 -6.65 8.01
CA ASP A 362 20.41 -7.27 7.94
C ASP A 362 19.76 -7.31 9.33
N PHE A 363 18.59 -7.94 9.43
CA PHE A 363 17.98 -8.24 10.71
C PHE A 363 18.57 -9.53 11.29
N ALA A 364 18.80 -9.56 12.60
CA ALA A 364 18.91 -10.81 13.32
C ALA A 364 17.53 -11.16 13.87
N SER A 365 16.97 -12.29 13.46
CA SER A 365 15.61 -12.67 13.82
C SER A 365 15.58 -13.95 14.64
N VAL A 366 14.81 -13.92 15.72
CA VAL A 366 14.60 -15.02 16.66
C VAL A 366 13.12 -15.33 16.80
N GLY A 367 12.79 -16.50 17.27
CA GLY A 367 11.41 -16.81 17.62
C GLY A 367 11.24 -18.22 18.18
N LEU A 368 10.03 -18.47 18.66
CA LEU A 368 9.61 -19.74 19.27
C LEU A 368 8.46 -20.31 18.46
N LEU A 369 8.61 -21.55 18.03
CA LEU A 369 7.56 -22.32 17.36
C LEU A 369 6.88 -23.24 18.39
N PHE A 370 5.57 -23.13 18.46
CA PHE A 370 4.70 -24.02 19.23
C PHE A 370 3.75 -24.79 18.31
N ARG A 371 3.30 -25.93 18.75
CA ARG A 371 2.20 -26.66 18.12
C ARG A 371 1.08 -26.86 19.14
N LYS A 372 -0.14 -26.54 18.71
CA LYS A 372 -1.34 -26.79 19.51
C LYS A 372 -2.44 -27.26 18.56
N ASN A 373 -2.86 -28.51 18.72
CA ASN A 373 -3.71 -29.20 17.73
C ASN A 373 -3.04 -29.18 16.34
N ASP A 374 -3.75 -28.62 15.33
CA ASP A 374 -3.22 -28.46 13.97
C ASP A 374 -2.50 -27.12 13.75
N ASP A 375 -2.54 -26.20 14.71
CA ASP A 375 -1.97 -24.86 14.57
C ASP A 375 -0.47 -24.83 14.88
N TYR A 376 0.24 -24.04 14.07
CA TYR A 376 1.64 -23.66 14.23
C TYR A 376 1.71 -22.20 14.68
N ILE A 377 2.12 -21.96 15.91
CA ILE A 377 2.11 -20.64 16.51
C ILE A 377 3.54 -20.14 16.59
N TRP A 378 3.80 -18.95 16.06
CA TRP A 378 5.12 -18.35 16.02
C TRP A 378 5.18 -17.06 16.82
N LEU A 379 6.00 -17.04 17.88
CA LEU A 379 6.35 -15.83 18.61
C LEU A 379 7.72 -15.34 18.16
N GLY A 380 7.76 -14.33 17.31
CA GLY A 380 9.00 -13.80 16.72
C GLY A 380 9.39 -12.44 17.27
N HIS A 381 10.70 -12.18 17.32
CA HIS A 381 11.31 -10.89 17.60
C HIS A 381 12.52 -10.69 16.67
N SER A 382 12.86 -9.43 16.38
CA SER A 382 14.01 -9.13 15.53
C SER A 382 14.87 -8.02 16.12
N PHE A 383 16.15 -8.04 15.79
CA PHE A 383 17.12 -7.00 16.14
C PHE A 383 17.63 -6.37 14.85
N VAL A 384 17.80 -5.07 14.85
CA VAL A 384 18.31 -4.32 13.68
C VAL A 384 19.16 -3.14 14.16
N ARG A 385 20.28 -2.90 13.49
CA ARG A 385 21.15 -1.76 13.83
C ARG A 385 20.57 -0.44 13.34
N GLN A 386 20.72 0.60 14.17
CA GLN A 386 20.38 1.96 13.77
C GLN A 386 21.23 2.40 12.56
N GLY A 387 22.54 2.13 12.55
CA GLY A 387 23.41 2.45 11.42
C GLY A 387 22.98 1.78 10.11
N PHE A 388 22.51 0.54 10.14
CA PHE A 388 21.95 -0.10 8.95
C PHE A 388 20.68 0.62 8.45
N LEU A 389 19.78 1.04 9.34
CA LEU A 389 18.57 1.78 8.98
C LEU A 389 18.87 3.18 8.43
N ASP A 390 19.99 3.78 8.83
CA ASP A 390 20.45 5.06 8.30
C ASP A 390 21.03 4.93 6.89
N ASP A 391 21.75 3.83 6.62
CA ASP A 391 22.35 3.54 5.32
C ASP A 391 21.31 3.03 4.31
N VAL A 392 20.42 2.15 4.75
CA VAL A 392 19.38 1.52 3.92
C VAL A 392 18.02 2.02 4.36
N LYS A 393 17.45 2.95 3.60
CA LYS A 393 16.09 3.43 3.86
C LYS A 393 15.10 2.31 3.56
N LEU A 394 14.75 1.56 4.59
CA LEU A 394 13.65 0.63 4.53
C LEU A 394 12.32 1.41 4.54
N GLU A 395 11.39 0.93 3.73
CA GLU A 395 10.09 1.58 3.54
C GLU A 395 9.07 1.29 4.66
N PRO A 396 9.11 0.14 5.39
CA PRO A 396 8.13 -0.14 6.45
C PRO A 396 8.31 0.72 7.70
N PRO A 397 7.26 0.82 8.53
CA PRO A 397 7.26 1.65 9.74
C PRO A 397 8.03 0.99 10.90
N ILE A 398 9.34 0.87 10.76
CA ILE A 398 10.23 0.15 11.70
C ILE A 398 10.06 0.67 13.14
N LYS A 399 9.97 1.99 13.33
CA LYS A 399 9.80 2.61 14.66
C LYS A 399 8.43 2.31 15.30
N GLU A 400 7.39 2.09 14.50
CA GLU A 400 6.08 1.67 15.02
C GLU A 400 6.14 0.20 15.47
N TRP A 401 6.79 -0.64 14.69
CA TRP A 401 7.00 -2.04 15.04
C TRP A 401 7.88 -2.21 16.29
N GLU A 402 8.85 -1.31 16.50
CA GLU A 402 9.61 -1.27 17.75
C GLU A 402 8.69 -0.94 18.94
N LYS A 403 7.82 0.07 18.82
CA LYS A 403 6.82 0.40 19.86
C LYS A 403 5.85 -0.73 20.15
N MET A 404 5.54 -1.56 19.16
CA MET A 404 4.73 -2.77 19.33
C MET A 404 5.51 -3.92 20.01
N GLY A 405 6.82 -3.77 20.25
CA GLY A 405 7.68 -4.80 20.84
C GLY A 405 8.07 -5.91 19.87
N LEU A 406 7.88 -5.73 18.56
CA LEU A 406 8.16 -6.74 17.54
C LEU A 406 9.64 -6.78 17.14
N LEU A 407 10.37 -5.69 17.38
CA LEU A 407 11.80 -5.59 17.14
C LEU A 407 12.47 -4.65 18.14
N THR A 408 13.80 -4.74 18.19
CA THR A 408 14.67 -3.83 18.95
C THR A 408 15.64 -3.17 17.98
N ILE A 409 15.72 -1.83 18.01
CA ILE A 409 16.75 -1.08 17.29
C ILE A 409 17.96 -0.99 18.21
N VAL A 410 19.11 -1.51 17.72
CA VAL A 410 20.38 -1.54 18.44
C VAL A 410 21.26 -0.40 17.96
N ASP A 411 21.80 0.38 18.90
CA ASP A 411 22.68 1.55 18.61
C ASP A 411 24.18 1.18 18.65
N ASP A 412 24.50 -0.10 18.61
CA ASP A 412 25.87 -0.61 18.56
C ASP A 412 26.38 -0.77 17.12
N ASP A 413 27.69 -0.87 16.94
CA ASP A 413 28.32 -1.08 15.64
C ASP A 413 27.98 -2.45 15.02
N VAL A 414 27.62 -3.43 15.84
CA VAL A 414 27.17 -4.78 15.46
C VAL A 414 26.00 -5.23 16.34
N ILE A 415 25.20 -6.14 15.85
CA ILE A 415 24.25 -6.87 16.69
C ILE A 415 25.05 -7.94 17.42
N GLU A 416 25.31 -7.73 18.71
CA GLU A 416 26.04 -8.66 19.54
C GLU A 416 25.21 -9.93 19.78
N ILE A 417 25.88 -11.07 19.85
CA ILE A 417 25.21 -12.37 20.04
C ILE A 417 24.50 -12.47 21.40
N GLU A 418 24.95 -11.71 22.36
CA GLU A 418 24.41 -11.61 23.72
C GLU A 418 22.93 -11.17 23.70
N TYR A 419 22.52 -10.24 22.82
CA TYR A 419 21.12 -9.85 22.66
C TYR A 419 20.24 -11.05 22.30
N ILE A 420 20.75 -11.92 21.45
CA ILE A 420 20.06 -13.12 20.97
C ILE A 420 19.96 -14.15 22.11
N VAL A 421 21.07 -14.39 22.81
CA VAL A 421 21.14 -15.34 23.93
C VAL A 421 20.21 -14.89 25.06
N ASP A 422 20.26 -13.63 25.45
CA ASP A 422 19.40 -13.05 26.50
C ASP A 422 17.91 -13.19 26.16
N TRP A 423 17.55 -13.01 24.90
CA TRP A 423 16.18 -13.22 24.47
C TRP A 423 15.72 -14.67 24.67
N PHE A 424 16.55 -15.65 24.29
CA PHE A 424 16.23 -17.07 24.48
C PHE A 424 16.27 -17.47 25.95
N LEU A 425 17.13 -16.88 26.77
CA LEU A 425 17.15 -17.14 28.23
C LEU A 425 15.84 -16.67 28.87
N LYS A 426 15.39 -15.44 28.57
CA LYS A 426 14.09 -14.93 29.02
C LYS A 426 12.92 -15.78 28.53
N ALA A 427 12.98 -16.24 27.27
CA ALA A 427 11.98 -17.12 26.72
C ALA A 427 11.92 -18.47 27.47
N ARG A 428 13.07 -19.03 27.85
CA ARG A 428 13.19 -20.30 28.61
C ARG A 428 12.60 -20.21 30.02
N GLU A 429 12.58 -19.03 30.63
CA GLU A 429 11.93 -18.83 31.93
C GLU A 429 10.41 -19.00 31.86
N LYS A 430 9.82 -18.72 30.73
CA LYS A 430 8.36 -18.72 30.52
C LYS A 430 7.85 -19.95 29.78
N TYR A 431 8.65 -20.47 28.86
CA TYR A 431 8.27 -21.54 27.95
C TYR A 431 9.22 -22.75 28.04
N GLY A 432 8.75 -23.92 27.65
CA GLY A 432 9.55 -25.13 27.57
C GLY A 432 10.44 -25.16 26.33
N LEU A 433 11.44 -24.27 26.26
CA LEU A 433 12.40 -24.24 25.15
C LEU A 433 13.30 -25.49 25.15
N GLU A 434 13.09 -26.36 24.16
CA GLU A 434 13.86 -27.61 24.05
C GLU A 434 15.23 -27.40 23.42
N LYS A 435 15.27 -26.71 22.30
CA LYS A 435 16.48 -26.37 21.53
C LYS A 435 16.23 -25.21 20.55
N VAL A 436 17.30 -24.63 20.03
CA VAL A 436 17.27 -23.60 19.00
C VAL A 436 17.87 -24.15 17.71
N ILE A 437 17.24 -23.86 16.58
CA ILE A 437 17.69 -24.24 15.24
C ILE A 437 18.19 -23.01 14.54
N ALA A 438 19.42 -23.04 14.02
CA ALA A 438 20.03 -21.95 13.26
C ALA A 438 20.66 -22.46 11.96
N ASP A 439 20.86 -21.56 11.02
CA ASP A 439 21.67 -21.85 9.84
C ASP A 439 23.17 -21.95 10.20
N ASN A 440 24.01 -22.13 9.20
CA ASN A 440 25.46 -22.29 9.39
C ASN A 440 26.25 -20.96 9.29
N TYR A 441 25.58 -19.81 9.25
CA TYR A 441 26.24 -18.51 9.21
C TYR A 441 26.82 -18.16 10.59
N ARG A 442 28.10 -17.75 10.62
CA ARG A 442 28.82 -17.39 11.85
C ARG A 442 28.67 -18.42 13.00
N THR A 443 28.64 -19.69 12.64
CA THR A 443 28.43 -20.81 13.57
C THR A 443 29.41 -20.82 14.72
N ASP A 444 30.64 -20.36 14.51
CA ASP A 444 31.71 -20.27 15.53
C ASP A 444 31.29 -19.40 16.72
N ILE A 445 30.75 -18.23 16.47
CA ILE A 445 30.29 -17.28 17.50
C ILE A 445 28.99 -17.80 18.14
N VAL A 446 28.00 -18.14 17.31
CA VAL A 446 26.68 -18.57 17.78
C VAL A 446 26.80 -19.80 18.66
N ARG A 447 27.54 -20.82 18.25
CA ARG A 447 27.69 -22.08 18.99
C ARG A 447 28.28 -21.85 20.39
N ARG A 448 29.38 -21.11 20.46
CA ARG A 448 30.05 -20.83 21.74
C ARG A 448 29.13 -20.10 22.72
N ALA A 449 28.46 -19.05 22.27
CA ALA A 449 27.58 -18.26 23.11
C ALA A 449 26.37 -19.07 23.64
N PHE A 450 25.82 -19.96 22.81
CA PHE A 450 24.72 -20.84 23.22
C PHE A 450 25.18 -21.98 24.17
N GLU A 451 26.39 -22.51 23.94
CA GLU A 451 27.01 -23.50 24.84
C GLU A 451 27.26 -22.90 26.24
N ASP A 452 27.85 -21.70 26.28
CA ASP A 452 28.09 -20.95 27.53
C ASP A 452 26.81 -20.64 28.30
N ALA A 453 25.70 -20.38 27.58
CA ALA A 453 24.37 -20.15 28.15
C ALA A 453 23.59 -21.43 28.50
N GLY A 454 24.11 -22.60 28.19
CA GLY A 454 23.45 -23.90 28.42
C GLY A 454 22.16 -24.04 27.59
N ILE A 455 22.11 -23.47 26.39
CA ILE A 455 21.00 -23.64 25.45
C ILE A 455 21.42 -24.60 24.36
N LYS A 456 20.62 -25.66 24.13
CA LYS A 456 20.90 -26.62 23.05
C LYS A 456 20.74 -25.95 21.68
N LEU A 457 21.80 -25.97 20.87
CA LEU A 457 21.82 -25.45 19.51
C LEU A 457 21.97 -26.59 18.50
N GLU A 458 21.09 -26.63 17.51
CA GLU A 458 21.21 -27.49 16.33
C GLU A 458 21.47 -26.62 15.09
N VAL A 459 22.60 -26.84 14.41
CA VAL A 459 22.99 -26.07 13.21
C VAL A 459 22.65 -26.86 11.96
N LEU A 460 21.93 -26.18 11.04
CA LEU A 460 21.53 -26.74 9.76
C LEU A 460 22.72 -26.79 8.80
N ARG A 461 23.10 -27.97 8.34
CA ARG A 461 24.23 -28.14 7.42
C ARG A 461 23.94 -27.58 6.01
N ASN A 462 22.71 -27.72 5.55
CA ASN A 462 22.27 -27.24 4.23
C ASN A 462 20.88 -26.57 4.31
N PRO A 463 20.81 -25.29 4.70
CA PRO A 463 19.53 -24.57 4.84
C PRO A 463 18.68 -24.61 3.57
N LYS A 464 19.30 -24.51 2.39
CA LYS A 464 18.58 -24.52 1.10
C LYS A 464 17.88 -25.83 0.78
N ALA A 465 18.43 -26.96 1.20
CA ALA A 465 17.77 -28.28 1.02
C ALA A 465 16.49 -28.38 1.87
N ILE A 466 16.47 -27.71 3.02
CA ILE A 466 15.33 -27.70 3.94
C ILE A 466 14.14 -26.95 3.35
N HIS A 467 14.39 -25.91 2.53
CA HIS A 467 13.31 -25.19 1.83
C HIS A 467 12.48 -26.16 0.94
N GLY A 468 13.13 -26.98 0.14
CA GLY A 468 12.45 -27.97 -0.71
C GLY A 468 11.69 -29.03 0.11
N LEU A 469 12.28 -29.48 1.22
CA LEU A 469 11.66 -30.46 2.12
C LEU A 469 10.39 -29.89 2.79
N LEU A 470 10.44 -28.65 3.26
CA LEU A 470 9.35 -28.03 4.03
C LEU A 470 8.30 -27.35 3.15
N ALA A 471 8.59 -27.05 1.88
CA ALA A 471 7.68 -26.30 1.02
C ALA A 471 6.27 -26.90 0.94
N PRO A 472 6.06 -28.22 0.76
CA PRO A 472 4.70 -28.77 0.73
C PRO A 472 3.95 -28.60 2.07
N ARG A 473 4.68 -28.65 3.20
CA ARG A 473 4.11 -28.41 4.53
C ARG A 473 3.71 -26.95 4.67
N ILE A 474 4.58 -26.01 4.29
CA ILE A 474 4.35 -24.58 4.36
C ILE A 474 3.15 -24.18 3.47
N ASP A 475 3.09 -24.66 2.22
CA ASP A 475 1.96 -24.45 1.34
C ASP A 475 0.64 -24.91 2.00
N THR A 476 0.64 -26.09 2.62
CA THR A 476 -0.54 -26.67 3.28
C THR A 476 -0.93 -25.86 4.53
N MET A 477 0.03 -25.41 5.32
CA MET A 477 -0.21 -24.65 6.55
C MET A 477 -0.88 -23.30 6.26
N PHE A 478 -0.43 -22.59 5.23
CA PHE A 478 -1.04 -21.33 4.83
C PHE A 478 -2.43 -21.56 4.21
N ALA A 479 -2.57 -22.51 3.29
CA ALA A 479 -3.85 -22.82 2.64
C ALA A 479 -4.94 -23.25 3.64
N LYS A 480 -4.57 -23.96 4.73
CA LYS A 480 -5.47 -24.36 5.80
C LYS A 480 -5.64 -23.32 6.91
N HIS A 481 -4.93 -22.19 6.82
CA HIS A 481 -4.87 -21.15 7.85
C HIS A 481 -4.37 -21.65 9.22
N ASN A 482 -3.47 -22.63 9.22
CA ASN A 482 -2.94 -23.24 10.44
C ASN A 482 -1.72 -22.51 11.02
N VAL A 483 -1.35 -21.34 10.44
CA VAL A 483 -0.25 -20.51 10.95
C VAL A 483 -0.82 -19.35 11.76
N ILE A 484 -0.26 -19.11 12.96
CA ILE A 484 -0.64 -18.00 13.84
C ILE A 484 0.60 -17.17 14.15
N TYR A 485 0.59 -15.89 13.72
CA TYR A 485 1.61 -14.89 14.07
C TYR A 485 1.10 -13.89 15.11
N GLY A 486 -0.22 -13.90 15.39
CA GLY A 486 -0.85 -12.83 16.16
C GLY A 486 -0.85 -11.51 15.40
N ASP A 487 -1.00 -10.40 16.13
CA ASP A 487 -0.87 -9.07 15.54
C ASP A 487 0.60 -8.71 15.31
N ASN A 488 1.22 -9.37 14.35
CA ASN A 488 2.62 -9.19 13.99
C ASN A 488 2.79 -8.80 12.51
N PRO A 489 2.65 -7.50 12.17
CA PRO A 489 2.85 -7.01 10.80
C PRO A 489 4.29 -7.17 10.30
N LEU A 490 5.29 -7.16 11.19
CA LEU A 490 6.68 -7.41 10.81
C LEU A 490 6.86 -8.83 10.25
N MET A 491 6.28 -9.83 10.91
CA MET A 491 6.37 -11.23 10.45
C MET A 491 5.60 -11.43 9.12
N ARG A 492 4.43 -10.81 8.96
CA ARG A 492 3.69 -10.81 7.70
C ARG A 492 4.49 -10.15 6.58
N TRP A 493 5.20 -9.05 6.87
CA TRP A 493 6.08 -8.38 5.92
C TRP A 493 7.26 -9.28 5.50
N PHE A 494 7.94 -9.92 6.44
CA PHE A 494 8.99 -10.89 6.13
C PHE A 494 8.47 -12.02 5.22
N THR A 495 7.33 -12.61 5.55
CA THR A 495 6.69 -13.68 4.77
C THR A 495 6.36 -13.22 3.34
N ASN A 496 5.78 -12.02 3.20
CA ASN A 496 5.43 -11.46 1.88
C ASN A 496 6.66 -11.07 1.04
N ASN A 497 7.83 -10.88 1.65
CA ASN A 497 9.07 -10.55 0.96
C ASN A 497 9.78 -11.76 0.35
N VAL A 498 9.37 -12.97 0.71
CA VAL A 498 9.94 -14.19 0.17
C VAL A 498 9.43 -14.43 -1.25
N ALA A 499 10.35 -14.67 -2.17
CA ALA A 499 10.05 -15.23 -3.48
C ALA A 499 10.39 -16.73 -3.50
N VAL A 500 9.57 -17.50 -4.19
CA VAL A 500 9.78 -18.94 -4.40
C VAL A 500 10.41 -19.13 -5.78
N LYS A 501 11.60 -19.75 -5.79
CA LYS A 501 12.28 -20.18 -7.00
C LYS A 501 12.08 -21.68 -7.15
N VAL A 502 11.37 -22.10 -8.19
CA VAL A 502 11.23 -23.50 -8.53
C VAL A 502 12.46 -23.93 -9.34
N LYS A 503 13.15 -24.97 -8.91
CA LYS A 503 14.29 -25.55 -9.61
C LYS A 503 13.83 -26.52 -10.71
N PRO A 504 14.72 -26.87 -11.66
CA PRO A 504 14.38 -27.84 -12.71
C PRO A 504 13.93 -29.22 -12.19
N ASP A 505 14.35 -29.60 -10.98
CA ASP A 505 13.96 -30.84 -10.29
C ASP A 505 12.61 -30.73 -9.54
N GLY A 506 11.91 -29.58 -9.67
CA GLY A 506 10.65 -29.30 -8.98
C GLY A 506 10.80 -28.83 -7.54
N ASN A 507 12.00 -28.84 -6.97
CA ASN A 507 12.24 -28.37 -5.61
C ASN A 507 12.11 -26.85 -5.52
N LYS A 508 11.54 -26.36 -4.40
CA LYS A 508 11.40 -24.93 -4.11
C LYS A 508 12.59 -24.42 -3.30
N GLU A 509 13.06 -23.23 -3.64
CA GLU A 509 14.05 -22.46 -2.88
C GLU A 509 13.45 -21.10 -2.52
N TYR A 510 13.56 -20.71 -1.26
CA TYR A 510 13.10 -19.40 -0.79
C TYR A 510 14.23 -18.39 -0.94
N ILE A 511 13.94 -17.29 -1.63
CA ILE A 511 14.87 -16.20 -1.90
C ILE A 511 14.23 -14.85 -1.56
N LYS A 512 15.03 -13.81 -1.41
CA LYS A 512 14.52 -12.44 -1.25
C LYS A 512 13.96 -11.90 -2.58
N LYS A 513 12.81 -11.22 -2.56
CA LYS A 513 12.27 -10.51 -3.75
C LYS A 513 13.19 -9.36 -4.21
N ASP A 514 13.90 -8.76 -3.27
CA ASP A 514 14.91 -7.73 -3.47
C ASP A 514 15.93 -7.84 -2.33
N GLU A 515 17.21 -8.00 -2.68
CA GLU A 515 18.26 -8.28 -1.68
C GLU A 515 18.49 -7.13 -0.70
N ASN A 516 18.28 -5.89 -1.13
CA ASN A 516 18.58 -4.71 -0.33
C ASN A 516 17.38 -4.24 0.51
N ARG A 517 16.16 -4.28 -0.06
CA ARG A 517 14.97 -3.65 0.53
C ARG A 517 13.93 -4.64 1.05
N ARG A 518 13.95 -5.89 0.59
CA ARG A 518 12.96 -6.91 0.94
C ARG A 518 13.59 -7.98 1.83
N LYS A 519 13.51 -7.75 3.13
CA LYS A 519 14.08 -8.63 4.14
C LYS A 519 13.17 -9.82 4.43
N THR A 520 13.76 -10.97 4.78
CA THR A 520 13.05 -12.25 4.97
C THR A 520 13.44 -12.95 6.27
N ASP A 521 14.27 -12.34 7.09
CA ASP A 521 15.01 -12.93 8.19
C ASP A 521 14.07 -13.60 9.23
N GLY A 522 12.96 -12.92 9.59
CA GLY A 522 11.97 -13.53 10.49
C GLY A 522 11.30 -14.79 9.91
N PHE A 523 11.06 -14.80 8.59
CA PHE A 523 10.51 -16.00 7.94
C PHE A 523 11.54 -17.13 7.87
N MET A 524 12.83 -16.82 7.65
CA MET A 524 13.89 -17.85 7.67
C MET A 524 14.06 -18.44 9.07
N ALA A 525 14.06 -17.62 10.13
CA ALA A 525 14.06 -18.12 11.51
C ALA A 525 12.87 -19.07 11.78
N PHE A 526 11.67 -18.73 11.28
CA PHE A 526 10.50 -19.61 11.37
C PHE A 526 10.71 -20.94 10.63
N VAL A 527 11.26 -20.92 9.41
CA VAL A 527 11.56 -22.12 8.61
C VAL A 527 12.59 -23.00 9.31
N HIS A 528 13.61 -22.40 9.96
CA HIS A 528 14.60 -23.15 10.73
C HIS A 528 13.93 -23.91 11.88
N ALA A 529 13.10 -23.26 12.68
CA ALA A 529 12.35 -23.92 13.76
C ALA A 529 11.38 -24.98 13.23
N LEU A 530 10.72 -24.72 12.10
CA LEU A 530 9.75 -25.63 11.48
C LEU A 530 10.38 -26.97 11.07
N TYR A 531 11.66 -26.99 10.78
CA TYR A 531 12.42 -28.24 10.49
C TYR A 531 12.32 -29.27 11.62
N ARG A 532 12.15 -28.81 12.85
CA ARG A 532 12.00 -29.67 14.04
C ARG A 532 10.61 -29.57 14.69
N ALA A 533 9.62 -29.10 13.95
CA ALA A 533 8.25 -28.97 14.48
C ALA A 533 7.65 -30.31 14.96
N ASP A 534 8.08 -31.42 14.39
CA ASP A 534 7.59 -32.75 14.77
C ASP A 534 8.17 -33.25 16.10
N ASP A 535 9.22 -32.59 16.61
CA ASP A 535 9.77 -32.86 17.94
C ASP A 535 8.90 -32.21 19.04
N ILE A 536 8.01 -31.29 18.69
CA ILE A 536 7.11 -30.63 19.64
C ILE A 536 5.95 -31.58 19.96
N VAL A 537 5.90 -32.02 21.22
CA VAL A 537 4.82 -32.83 21.73
C VAL A 537 3.76 -31.91 22.34
N ASP A 538 2.54 -31.95 21.79
CA ASP A 538 1.38 -31.31 22.41
C ASP A 538 1.01 -32.15 23.65
N LYS A 539 1.53 -31.73 24.80
CA LYS A 539 1.17 -32.36 26.08
C LYS A 539 -0.18 -31.80 26.51
N ASP A 540 -1.24 -32.38 26.02
CA ASP A 540 -2.55 -32.20 26.63
C ASP A 540 -2.53 -32.84 28.02
N MET A 541 -2.06 -32.05 29.00
CA MET A 541 -1.98 -32.47 30.41
C MET A 541 -3.37 -32.84 30.96
N SER A 542 -4.46 -32.35 30.36
CA SER A 542 -5.82 -32.72 30.79
C SER A 542 -6.12 -34.18 30.49
N LYS A 543 -5.75 -34.69 29.30
CA LYS A 543 -5.91 -36.10 28.95
C LYS A 543 -4.99 -37.02 29.77
N ALA A 544 -3.80 -36.54 30.11
CA ALA A 544 -2.89 -37.30 30.98
C ALA A 544 -3.41 -37.34 32.43
N LEU A 545 -3.99 -36.26 32.93
CA LEU A 545 -4.65 -36.21 34.25
C LEU A 545 -5.90 -37.09 34.29
N ASP A 546 -6.75 -37.02 33.26
CA ASP A 546 -7.97 -37.84 33.14
C ASP A 546 -7.61 -39.34 33.05
N ALA A 547 -6.55 -39.67 32.30
CA ALA A 547 -6.03 -41.05 32.26
C ALA A 547 -5.43 -41.49 33.60
N LEU A 548 -4.76 -40.64 34.37
CA LEU A 548 -4.27 -40.90 35.70
C LEU A 548 -5.39 -41.04 36.75
N MET A 549 -6.44 -40.21 36.63
CA MET A 549 -7.62 -40.25 37.50
C MET A 549 -8.58 -41.42 37.19
N SER A 550 -8.44 -42.05 36.01
CA SER A 550 -9.20 -43.25 35.63
C SER A 550 -8.53 -44.57 36.04
N ILE A 551 -7.35 -44.55 36.68
CA ILE A 551 -6.71 -45.70 37.27
C ILE A 551 -7.25 -45.85 38.70
N ASP A 552 -8.29 -46.65 38.87
CA ASP A 552 -8.73 -47.13 40.20
C ASP A 552 -7.60 -47.95 40.84
N PHE A 553 -7.16 -47.53 42.02
CA PHE A 553 -6.22 -48.27 42.86
C PHE A 553 -6.97 -49.30 43.68
#